data_073ea75f6ce9961fb75bf9b1092360af
#
_entry.id   073ea75f6ce9961fb75bf9b1092360af
#
_cell.length_a   1.000
_cell.length_b   1.000
_cell.length_c   1.000
_cell.angle_alpha   90.00
_cell.angle_beta   90.00
_cell.angle_gamma   90.00
#
_symmetry.space_group_name_H-M   'P 1'
#
loop_
_entity.id
_entity.type
_entity.pdbx_description
1 polymer ?
#
loop_
_entity_poly.entity_id
_entity_poly.type
_entity_poly.pdbx_seq_one_letter_code
_entity_poly.pdbx_strand_id
1 'polypeptide(L)'
;MTSTAPTARPPSAQPQAFVAQTDEQIASSAPQAGLAPAAPAFGGLPRWLQQELRSDHAGEFGAVMIYRGILAISGDASVREFADSHLRTEQKHLALMEEIIPPAGRTRLLPLWRLMGWLTGALPALFGRQAVFATIEAVETFVDHHYQQQIVRLTPEGEHGPLRQVLVDCQADEVSHRDEAASLALPKRNVILRLWCAVVGSGSAAAVVAAKRV
;
A
#
# COMPACT_ATOMS: atom_id res chain seq x y z
N MET A 1 -17.64 16.39 -68.41
CA MET A 1 -18.40 17.28 -67.50
C MET A 1 -18.82 16.46 -66.28
N THR A 2 -17.97 16.47 -65.26
CA THR A 2 -18.28 15.79 -63.99
C THR A 2 -18.28 16.85 -62.87
N SER A 3 -19.51 17.10 -62.37
CA SER A 3 -19.79 18.05 -61.31
C SER A 3 -19.42 17.41 -59.94
N THR A 4 -18.47 18.03 -59.23
CA THR A 4 -18.16 17.70 -57.84
C THR A 4 -18.95 18.59 -56.89
N ALA A 5 -19.81 17.98 -56.08
CA ALA A 5 -20.55 18.65 -55.01
C ALA A 5 -19.64 18.96 -53.82
N PRO A 6 -19.83 20.07 -53.08
CA PRO A 6 -18.99 20.40 -51.90
C PRO A 6 -19.43 19.60 -50.66
N THR A 7 -18.45 19.02 -49.99
CA THR A 7 -18.61 18.35 -48.69
C THR A 7 -18.91 19.35 -47.59
N ALA A 8 -20.02 19.18 -46.88
CA ALA A 8 -20.40 19.98 -45.73
C ALA A 8 -19.49 19.71 -44.52
N ARG A 9 -19.04 20.80 -43.89
CA ARG A 9 -18.25 20.80 -42.64
C ARG A 9 -19.17 20.42 -41.46
N PRO A 10 -18.73 19.53 -40.55
CA PRO A 10 -19.51 19.23 -39.36
C PRO A 10 -19.54 20.42 -38.38
N PRO A 11 -20.63 20.58 -37.60
CA PRO A 11 -20.76 21.70 -36.68
C PRO A 11 -19.74 21.61 -35.53
N SER A 12 -19.14 22.77 -35.21
CA SER A 12 -18.23 22.94 -34.08
C SER A 12 -18.92 22.71 -32.75
N ALA A 13 -18.42 21.74 -31.94
CA ALA A 13 -18.88 21.53 -30.60
C ALA A 13 -18.56 22.76 -29.74
N GLN A 14 -19.58 23.33 -29.13
CA GLN A 14 -19.43 24.39 -28.12
C GLN A 14 -18.85 23.78 -26.82
N PRO A 15 -17.92 24.47 -26.14
CA PRO A 15 -17.45 24.02 -24.83
C PRO A 15 -18.58 24.12 -23.82
N GLN A 16 -18.94 22.99 -23.20
CA GLN A 16 -19.83 22.97 -22.04
C GLN A 16 -19.16 23.69 -20.88
N ALA A 17 -19.83 24.72 -20.34
CA ALA A 17 -19.38 25.44 -19.18
C ALA A 17 -19.30 24.48 -17.97
N PHE A 18 -18.12 24.39 -17.36
CA PHE A 18 -17.91 23.69 -16.09
C PHE A 18 -18.61 24.50 -14.99
N VAL A 19 -19.75 24.00 -14.51
CA VAL A 19 -20.42 24.55 -13.33
C VAL A 19 -19.71 24.05 -12.11
N ALA A 20 -18.95 24.91 -11.44
CA ALA A 20 -18.36 24.62 -10.14
C ALA A 20 -19.47 24.33 -9.12
N GLN A 21 -19.45 23.12 -8.54
CA GLN A 21 -20.32 22.78 -7.41
C GLN A 21 -19.90 23.60 -6.19
N THR A 22 -20.86 24.20 -5.50
CA THR A 22 -20.61 24.95 -4.28
C THR A 22 -20.33 24.01 -3.10
N ASP A 23 -19.55 24.48 -2.11
CA ASP A 23 -19.15 23.72 -0.93
C ASP A 23 -20.33 23.13 -0.14
N GLU A 24 -21.52 23.73 -0.22
CA GLU A 24 -22.76 23.21 0.37
C GLU A 24 -23.29 21.94 -0.34
N GLN A 25 -23.06 21.78 -1.66
CA GLN A 25 -23.48 20.58 -2.39
C GLN A 25 -22.54 19.39 -2.15
N ILE A 26 -21.27 19.66 -1.82
CA ILE A 26 -20.30 18.63 -1.46
C ILE A 26 -20.60 18.08 -0.05
N ALA A 27 -21.05 18.92 0.88
CA ALA A 27 -21.39 18.50 2.24
C ALA A 27 -22.67 17.64 2.31
N SER A 28 -23.55 17.71 1.31
CA SER A 28 -24.83 16.94 1.28
C SER A 28 -24.70 15.53 0.68
N SER A 29 -23.57 15.17 0.07
CA SER A 29 -23.36 13.86 -0.57
C SER A 29 -22.50 12.90 0.25
N ALA A 30 -22.24 13.20 1.53
CA ALA A 30 -21.63 12.22 2.43
C ALA A 30 -22.59 11.03 2.57
N PRO A 31 -22.14 9.77 2.28
CA PRO A 31 -22.97 8.60 2.53
C PRO A 31 -23.27 8.58 4.04
N GLN A 32 -24.57 8.61 4.39
CA GLN A 32 -24.99 8.27 5.73
C GLN A 32 -24.55 6.84 6.00
N ALA A 33 -23.46 6.69 6.73
CA ALA A 33 -23.02 5.42 7.27
C ALA A 33 -24.14 4.92 8.19
N GLY A 34 -25.01 4.07 7.63
CA GLY A 34 -25.87 3.24 8.44
C GLY A 34 -24.96 2.50 9.42
N LEU A 35 -25.30 2.54 10.72
CA LEU A 35 -24.56 1.89 11.79
C LEU A 35 -24.37 0.41 11.42
N ALA A 36 -23.24 0.11 10.77
CA ALA A 36 -22.74 -1.25 10.75
C ALA A 36 -22.51 -1.67 12.21
N PRO A 37 -22.83 -2.90 12.62
CA PRO A 37 -22.54 -3.36 13.98
C PRO A 37 -21.09 -3.03 14.27
N ALA A 38 -20.86 -2.30 15.38
CA ALA A 38 -19.51 -1.85 15.75
C ALA A 38 -18.59 -3.08 15.73
N ALA A 39 -17.54 -3.01 14.92
CA ALA A 39 -16.56 -4.09 14.86
C ALA A 39 -16.09 -4.39 16.29
N PRO A 40 -15.93 -5.69 16.68
CA PRO A 40 -15.50 -6.02 18.02
C PRO A 40 -14.20 -5.27 18.34
N ALA A 41 -14.14 -4.67 19.54
CA ALA A 41 -12.92 -3.99 20.00
C ALA A 41 -11.72 -4.95 19.88
N PHE A 42 -10.53 -4.44 19.52
CA PHE A 42 -9.31 -5.25 19.30
C PHE A 42 -9.10 -6.35 20.35
N GLY A 43 -9.35 -6.06 21.65
CA GLY A 43 -9.22 -7.03 22.74
C GLY A 43 -10.25 -8.16 22.72
N GLY A 44 -11.36 -8.02 22.01
CA GLY A 44 -12.38 -9.05 21.82
C GLY A 44 -12.11 -9.99 20.64
N LEU A 45 -11.15 -9.64 19.76
CA LEU A 45 -10.78 -10.47 18.62
C LEU A 45 -10.09 -11.77 19.07
N PRO A 46 -10.18 -12.86 18.30
CA PRO A 46 -9.39 -14.05 18.51
C PRO A 46 -7.89 -13.76 18.61
N ARG A 47 -7.18 -14.43 19.51
CA ARG A 47 -5.75 -14.15 19.76
C ARG A 47 -4.89 -14.18 18.49
N TRP A 48 -5.15 -15.14 17.59
CA TRP A 48 -4.41 -15.22 16.34
C TRP A 48 -4.60 -13.97 15.48
N LEU A 49 -5.84 -13.42 15.44
CA LEU A 49 -6.16 -12.24 14.66
C LEU A 49 -5.54 -10.97 15.27
N GLN A 50 -5.53 -10.85 16.61
CA GLN A 50 -4.79 -9.80 17.29
C GLN A 50 -3.29 -9.83 16.96
N GLN A 51 -2.70 -11.03 16.83
CA GLN A 51 -1.29 -11.19 16.47
C GLN A 51 -1.03 -10.83 15.01
N GLU A 52 -1.92 -11.22 14.08
CA GLU A 52 -1.83 -10.83 12.68
C GLU A 52 -1.90 -9.29 12.54
N LEU A 53 -2.95 -8.67 13.05
CA LEU A 53 -3.13 -7.22 13.00
C LEU A 53 -1.95 -6.46 13.62
N ARG A 54 -1.36 -6.97 14.72
CA ARG A 54 -0.15 -6.38 15.29
C ARG A 54 1.03 -6.41 14.31
N SER A 55 1.17 -7.52 13.55
CA SER A 55 2.20 -7.61 12.52
C SER A 55 1.91 -6.73 11.32
N ASP A 56 0.63 -6.58 10.95
CA ASP A 56 0.22 -5.69 9.87
C ASP A 56 0.55 -4.24 10.21
N HIS A 57 0.14 -3.76 11.40
CA HIS A 57 0.52 -2.43 11.86
C HIS A 57 2.05 -2.19 11.83
N ALA A 58 2.84 -3.19 12.24
CA ALA A 58 4.29 -3.09 12.18
C ALA A 58 4.79 -3.06 10.72
N GLY A 59 4.16 -3.83 9.84
CA GLY A 59 4.41 -3.85 8.40
C GLY A 59 4.18 -2.49 7.77
N GLU A 60 2.98 -1.92 7.95
CA GLU A 60 2.61 -0.60 7.42
C GLU A 60 3.55 0.51 7.95
N PHE A 61 3.87 0.47 9.25
CA PHE A 61 4.86 1.39 9.81
C PHE A 61 6.23 1.22 9.14
N GLY A 62 6.65 -0.02 8.89
CA GLY A 62 7.88 -0.34 8.17
C GLY A 62 7.88 0.16 6.73
N ALA A 63 6.77 -0.04 5.99
CA ALA A 63 6.58 0.41 4.62
C ALA A 63 6.67 1.94 4.50
N VAL A 64 6.00 2.68 5.38
CA VAL A 64 6.16 4.15 5.48
C VAL A 64 7.62 4.53 5.64
N MET A 65 8.40 3.80 6.45
CA MET A 65 9.81 4.09 6.65
C MET A 65 10.67 3.70 5.46
N ILE A 66 10.33 2.64 4.71
CA ILE A 66 11.00 2.26 3.46
C ILE A 66 10.91 3.41 2.45
N TYR A 67 9.70 3.88 2.16
CA TYR A 67 9.51 4.97 1.20
C TYR A 67 10.16 6.29 1.66
N ARG A 68 10.14 6.58 2.96
CA ARG A 68 10.91 7.73 3.52
C ARG A 68 12.42 7.57 3.32
N GLY A 69 12.94 6.36 3.46
CA GLY A 69 14.35 6.05 3.19
C GLY A 69 14.72 6.27 1.73
N ILE A 70 13.88 5.80 0.79
CA ILE A 70 14.06 6.03 -0.65
C ILE A 70 14.08 7.53 -0.96
N LEU A 71 13.09 8.28 -0.47
CA LEU A 71 12.95 9.72 -0.72
C LEU A 71 14.10 10.56 -0.11
N ALA A 72 14.69 10.09 0.99
CA ALA A 72 15.83 10.76 1.63
C ALA A 72 17.12 10.66 0.81
N ILE A 73 17.28 9.61 0.00
CA ILE A 73 18.53 9.27 -0.69
C ILE A 73 18.43 9.49 -2.20
N SER A 74 17.31 9.08 -2.83
CA SER A 74 17.19 9.12 -4.27
C SER A 74 17.07 10.54 -4.81
N GLY A 75 17.94 10.88 -5.79
CA GLY A 75 17.80 12.09 -6.62
C GLY A 75 17.08 11.86 -7.95
N ASP A 76 16.75 10.60 -8.29
CA ASP A 76 16.04 10.24 -9.53
C ASP A 76 14.57 10.66 -9.45
N ALA A 77 14.12 11.50 -10.39
CA ALA A 77 12.76 12.06 -10.36
C ALA A 77 11.69 10.97 -10.46
N SER A 78 11.90 9.94 -11.27
CA SER A 78 10.91 8.86 -11.43
C SER A 78 10.81 7.98 -10.18
N VAL A 79 11.93 7.71 -9.50
CA VAL A 79 11.95 7.00 -8.22
C VAL A 79 11.25 7.82 -7.13
N ARG A 80 11.45 9.13 -7.12
CA ARG A 80 10.82 10.01 -6.13
C ARG A 80 9.31 10.11 -6.33
N GLU A 81 8.85 10.23 -7.58
CA GLU A 81 7.42 10.25 -7.92
C GLU A 81 6.74 8.94 -7.50
N PHE A 82 7.33 7.80 -7.87
CA PHE A 82 6.92 6.47 -7.44
C PHE A 82 6.83 6.37 -5.91
N ALA A 83 7.92 6.69 -5.22
CA ALA A 83 8.00 6.55 -3.76
C ALA A 83 7.05 7.50 -3.01
N ASP A 84 6.83 8.72 -3.52
CA ASP A 84 5.92 9.69 -2.91
C ASP A 84 4.45 9.27 -3.10
N SER A 85 4.10 8.69 -4.25
CA SER A 85 2.77 8.15 -4.52
C SER A 85 2.44 7.00 -3.55
N HIS A 86 3.32 6.02 -3.46
CA HIS A 86 3.12 4.85 -2.60
C HIS A 86 3.15 5.22 -1.12
N LEU A 87 4.06 6.12 -0.70
CA LEU A 87 4.10 6.62 0.68
C LEU A 87 2.73 7.15 1.15
N ARG A 88 1.98 7.81 0.28
CA ARG A 88 0.63 8.31 0.62
C ARG A 88 -0.37 7.17 0.87
N THR A 89 -0.26 6.08 0.15
CA THR A 89 -1.09 4.88 0.35
C THR A 89 -0.71 4.19 1.67
N GLU A 90 0.59 3.96 1.90
CA GLU A 90 1.08 3.36 3.14
C GLU A 90 0.70 4.16 4.39
N GLN A 91 0.68 5.49 4.29
CA GLN A 91 0.23 6.34 5.39
C GLN A 91 -1.26 6.18 5.69
N LYS A 92 -2.10 5.89 4.68
CA LYS A 92 -3.53 5.58 4.87
C LYS A 92 -3.70 4.20 5.50
N HIS A 93 -2.96 3.20 5.02
CA HIS A 93 -2.98 1.85 5.61
C HIS A 93 -2.53 1.89 7.08
N LEU A 94 -1.44 2.59 7.37
CA LEU A 94 -0.97 2.76 8.75
C LEU A 94 -2.03 3.45 9.63
N ALA A 95 -2.65 4.54 9.16
CA ALA A 95 -3.70 5.22 9.91
C ALA A 95 -4.90 4.31 10.16
N LEU A 96 -5.32 3.52 9.17
CA LEU A 96 -6.39 2.54 9.30
C LEU A 96 -6.05 1.46 10.33
N MET A 97 -4.82 0.93 10.32
CA MET A 97 -4.37 -0.02 11.35
C MET A 97 -4.32 0.63 12.74
N GLU A 98 -3.98 1.91 12.82
CA GLU A 98 -3.96 2.67 14.08
C GLU A 98 -5.35 2.93 14.67
N GLU A 99 -6.39 2.99 13.83
CA GLU A 99 -7.80 3.03 14.27
C GLU A 99 -8.26 1.68 14.84
N ILE A 100 -7.81 0.57 14.23
CA ILE A 100 -8.20 -0.79 14.64
C ILE A 100 -7.44 -1.22 15.91
N ILE A 101 -6.15 -0.85 16.03
CA ILE A 101 -5.24 -1.37 17.04
C ILE A 101 -4.87 -0.28 18.05
N PRO A 102 -5.35 -0.37 19.31
CA PRO A 102 -4.98 0.59 20.34
C PRO A 102 -3.46 0.56 20.61
N PRO A 103 -2.87 1.65 21.13
CA PRO A 103 -1.43 1.72 21.38
C PRO A 103 -0.87 0.54 22.19
N ALA A 104 -1.63 0.02 23.17
CA ALA A 104 -1.24 -1.13 23.97
C ALA A 104 -1.24 -2.47 23.19
N GLY A 105 -1.91 -2.53 22.03
CA GLY A 105 -1.94 -3.69 21.14
C GLY A 105 -0.78 -3.74 20.14
N ARG A 106 -0.07 -2.61 19.96
CA ARG A 106 1.02 -2.47 18.98
C ARG A 106 2.30 -3.13 19.49
N THR A 107 3.18 -3.55 18.58
CA THR A 107 4.48 -4.11 18.95
C THR A 107 5.39 -3.05 19.61
N ARG A 108 6.19 -3.47 20.58
CA ARG A 108 7.22 -2.63 21.20
C ARG A 108 8.47 -2.47 20.34
N LEU A 109 8.56 -3.21 19.25
CA LEU A 109 9.72 -3.21 18.35
C LEU A 109 9.67 -2.09 17.29
N LEU A 110 8.69 -1.18 17.31
CA LEU A 110 8.57 -0.08 16.34
C LEU A 110 9.86 0.75 16.16
N PRO A 111 10.69 1.03 17.19
CA PRO A 111 11.98 1.69 16.97
C PRO A 111 12.92 0.91 16.05
N LEU A 112 12.92 -0.42 16.14
CA LEU A 112 13.67 -1.30 15.25
C LEU A 112 13.08 -1.26 13.82
N TRP A 113 11.75 -1.31 13.68
CA TRP A 113 11.07 -1.17 12.39
C TRP A 113 11.38 0.17 11.71
N ARG A 114 11.44 1.25 12.50
CA ARG A 114 11.86 2.57 11.98
C ARG A 114 13.23 2.51 11.32
N LEU A 115 14.20 1.93 12.03
CA LEU A 115 15.58 1.85 11.53
C LEU A 115 15.68 0.90 10.34
N MET A 116 15.15 -0.31 10.49
CA MET A 116 15.26 -1.35 9.45
C MET A 116 14.48 -1.00 8.21
N GLY A 117 13.26 -0.48 8.34
CA GLY A 117 12.47 0.01 7.21
C GLY A 117 13.20 1.14 6.48
N TRP A 118 13.68 2.14 7.21
CA TRP A 118 14.43 3.23 6.60
C TRP A 118 15.68 2.72 5.85
N LEU A 119 16.44 1.82 6.43
CA LEU A 119 17.62 1.22 5.77
C LEU A 119 17.22 0.38 4.54
N THR A 120 16.11 -0.36 4.60
CA THR A 120 15.59 -1.17 3.48
C THR A 120 15.26 -0.29 2.27
N GLY A 121 14.84 0.96 2.48
CA GLY A 121 14.62 1.93 1.41
C GLY A 121 15.89 2.69 1.02
N ALA A 122 16.65 3.17 1.99
CA ALA A 122 17.81 4.04 1.76
C ALA A 122 18.99 3.31 1.08
N LEU A 123 19.28 2.07 1.49
CA LEU A 123 20.41 1.31 0.92
C LEU A 123 20.23 1.05 -0.58
N PRO A 124 19.11 0.48 -1.08
CA PRO A 124 18.95 0.29 -2.52
C PRO A 124 18.94 1.62 -3.29
N ALA A 125 18.44 2.71 -2.70
CA ALA A 125 18.44 4.02 -3.35
C ALA A 125 19.85 4.55 -3.65
N LEU A 126 20.88 4.15 -2.89
CA LEU A 126 22.30 4.43 -3.20
C LEU A 126 22.79 3.73 -4.48
N PHE A 127 22.17 2.60 -4.85
CA PHE A 127 22.55 1.81 -6.02
C PHE A 127 21.65 2.08 -7.24
N GLY A 128 20.73 3.03 -7.11
CA GLY A 128 19.91 3.53 -8.20
C GLY A 128 18.56 2.82 -8.37
N ARG A 129 17.81 3.31 -9.35
CA ARG A 129 16.39 2.98 -9.57
C ARG A 129 16.10 1.47 -9.64
N GLN A 130 16.96 0.68 -10.28
CA GLN A 130 16.75 -0.76 -10.43
C GLN A 130 16.83 -1.52 -9.11
N ALA A 131 17.69 -1.07 -8.20
CA ALA A 131 17.77 -1.65 -6.87
C ALA A 131 16.52 -1.28 -6.05
N VAL A 132 16.02 -0.05 -6.16
CA VAL A 132 14.77 0.39 -5.51
C VAL A 132 13.60 -0.46 -5.98
N PHE A 133 13.31 -0.49 -7.28
CA PHE A 133 12.15 -1.21 -7.81
C PHE A 133 12.19 -2.71 -7.49
N ALA A 134 13.37 -3.35 -7.62
CA ALA A 134 13.52 -4.75 -7.25
C ALA A 134 13.31 -5.01 -5.74
N THR A 135 13.67 -4.05 -4.89
CA THR A 135 13.46 -4.14 -3.44
C THR A 135 11.98 -4.03 -3.11
N ILE A 136 11.28 -3.05 -3.68
CA ILE A 136 9.84 -2.88 -3.45
C ILE A 136 9.08 -4.11 -3.97
N GLU A 137 9.34 -4.58 -5.19
CA GLU A 137 8.73 -5.81 -5.70
C GLU A 137 8.92 -7.00 -4.73
N ALA A 138 10.09 -7.14 -4.09
CA ALA A 138 10.34 -8.21 -3.14
C ALA A 138 9.59 -8.03 -1.81
N VAL A 139 9.47 -6.79 -1.32
CA VAL A 139 8.69 -6.45 -0.12
C VAL A 139 7.22 -6.74 -0.36
N GLU A 140 6.64 -6.17 -1.43
CA GLU A 140 5.20 -6.25 -1.68
C GLU A 140 4.77 -7.68 -2.11
N THR A 141 5.67 -8.46 -2.72
CA THR A 141 5.42 -9.90 -2.93
C THR A 141 5.25 -10.63 -1.59
N PHE A 142 6.04 -10.29 -0.58
CA PHE A 142 5.88 -10.87 0.75
C PHE A 142 4.58 -10.39 1.42
N VAL A 143 4.28 -9.10 1.35
CA VAL A 143 3.10 -8.48 1.97
C VAL A 143 1.80 -9.04 1.38
N ASP A 144 1.70 -9.15 0.06
CA ASP A 144 0.59 -9.81 -0.64
C ASP A 144 0.32 -11.22 -0.09
N HIS A 145 1.35 -12.06 0.01
CA HIS A 145 1.20 -13.39 0.58
C HIS A 145 0.78 -13.37 2.06
N HIS A 146 1.28 -12.41 2.83
CA HIS A 146 0.95 -12.27 4.24
C HIS A 146 -0.51 -11.89 4.44
N TYR A 147 -1.05 -10.91 3.72
CA TYR A 147 -2.46 -10.57 3.73
C TYR A 147 -3.33 -11.73 3.24
N GLN A 148 -2.94 -12.41 2.14
CA GLN A 148 -3.67 -13.55 1.61
C GLN A 148 -3.85 -14.67 2.66
N GLN A 149 -2.82 -14.96 3.46
CA GLN A 149 -2.90 -15.98 4.52
C GLN A 149 -3.93 -15.63 5.60
N GLN A 150 -4.16 -14.35 5.86
CA GLN A 150 -5.17 -13.89 6.82
C GLN A 150 -6.56 -13.93 6.20
N ILE A 151 -6.69 -13.39 4.98
CA ILE A 151 -7.96 -13.29 4.26
C ILE A 151 -8.64 -14.64 4.08
N VAL A 152 -7.87 -15.70 3.75
CA VAL A 152 -8.43 -17.06 3.57
C VAL A 152 -8.90 -17.70 4.88
N ARG A 153 -8.48 -17.17 6.03
CA ARG A 153 -8.92 -17.65 7.36
C ARG A 153 -10.20 -16.97 7.85
N LEU A 154 -10.61 -15.88 7.17
CA LEU A 154 -11.80 -15.10 7.50
C LEU A 154 -12.90 -15.38 6.48
N THR A 155 -14.11 -15.61 6.93
CA THR A 155 -15.27 -15.78 6.06
C THR A 155 -15.90 -14.43 5.73
N PRO A 156 -16.33 -14.18 4.47
CA PRO A 156 -16.92 -12.88 4.09
C PRO A 156 -18.18 -12.54 4.90
N GLU A 157 -19.01 -13.54 5.18
CA GLU A 157 -20.29 -13.41 5.90
C GLU A 157 -20.12 -13.61 7.41
N GLY A 158 -18.88 -13.83 7.89
CA GLY A 158 -18.60 -14.07 9.30
C GLY A 158 -18.59 -12.78 10.14
N GLU A 159 -18.49 -12.95 11.45
CA GLU A 159 -18.42 -11.87 12.44
C GLU A 159 -17.33 -10.83 12.11
N HIS A 160 -16.25 -11.24 11.46
CA HIS A 160 -15.11 -10.41 11.07
C HIS A 160 -15.12 -10.04 9.58
N GLY A 161 -16.27 -10.15 8.89
CA GLY A 161 -16.41 -9.80 7.47
C GLY A 161 -15.96 -8.39 7.12
N PRO A 162 -16.35 -7.35 7.88
CA PRO A 162 -15.86 -5.97 7.64
C PRO A 162 -14.34 -5.85 7.76
N LEU A 163 -13.71 -6.49 8.76
CA LEU A 163 -12.25 -6.52 8.89
C LEU A 163 -11.59 -7.26 7.72
N ARG A 164 -12.19 -8.39 7.30
CA ARG A 164 -11.72 -9.10 6.12
C ARG A 164 -11.70 -8.20 4.89
N GLN A 165 -12.74 -7.37 4.69
CA GLN A 165 -12.80 -6.44 3.57
C GLN A 165 -11.67 -5.43 3.62
N VAL A 166 -11.38 -4.86 4.80
CA VAL A 166 -10.23 -3.97 4.99
C VAL A 166 -8.92 -4.63 4.55
N LEU A 167 -8.68 -5.88 4.96
CA LEU A 167 -7.46 -6.61 4.56
C LEU A 167 -7.43 -6.90 3.05
N VAL A 168 -8.58 -7.14 2.41
CA VAL A 168 -8.69 -7.33 0.95
C VAL A 168 -8.35 -6.03 0.22
N ASP A 169 -8.84 -4.90 0.71
CA ASP A 169 -8.60 -3.59 0.09
C ASP A 169 -7.11 -3.19 0.22
N CYS A 170 -6.50 -3.36 1.40
CA CYS A 170 -5.07 -3.17 1.58
C CYS A 170 -4.27 -4.10 0.64
N GLN A 171 -4.58 -5.41 0.61
CA GLN A 171 -3.90 -6.35 -0.29
C GLN A 171 -3.97 -5.91 -1.75
N ALA A 172 -5.11 -5.38 -2.21
CA ALA A 172 -5.25 -4.92 -3.60
C ALA A 172 -4.28 -3.77 -3.93
N ASP A 173 -4.08 -2.85 -2.98
CA ASP A 173 -3.11 -1.77 -3.13
C ASP A 173 -1.67 -2.33 -3.16
N GLU A 174 -1.32 -3.29 -2.29
CA GLU A 174 0.01 -3.93 -2.27
C GLU A 174 0.33 -4.69 -3.57
N VAL A 175 -0.68 -5.38 -4.12
CA VAL A 175 -0.56 -6.02 -5.45
C VAL A 175 -0.28 -4.97 -6.53
N SER A 176 -0.96 -3.82 -6.48
CA SER A 176 -0.72 -2.71 -7.41
C SER A 176 0.70 -2.15 -7.27
N HIS A 177 1.18 -1.94 -6.03
CA HIS A 177 2.54 -1.48 -5.73
C HIS A 177 3.60 -2.45 -6.26
N ARG A 178 3.41 -3.75 -6.01
CA ARG A 178 4.27 -4.83 -6.53
C ARG A 178 4.35 -4.80 -8.04
N ASP A 179 3.19 -4.77 -8.71
CA ASP A 179 3.10 -4.88 -10.16
C ASP A 179 3.68 -3.64 -10.85
N GLU A 180 3.49 -2.45 -10.29
CA GLU A 180 4.15 -1.22 -10.76
C GLU A 180 5.66 -1.32 -10.60
N ALA A 181 6.16 -1.71 -9.42
CA ALA A 181 7.59 -1.90 -9.19
C ALA A 181 8.19 -2.94 -10.15
N ALA A 182 7.50 -4.06 -10.37
CA ALA A 182 7.91 -5.10 -11.30
C ALA A 182 7.98 -4.60 -12.75
N SER A 183 7.03 -3.75 -13.17
CA SER A 183 7.01 -3.16 -14.51
C SER A 183 8.18 -2.20 -14.77
N LEU A 184 8.66 -1.53 -13.73
CA LEU A 184 9.76 -0.57 -13.76
C LEU A 184 11.14 -1.23 -13.55
N ALA A 185 11.15 -2.45 -13.03
CA ALA A 185 12.36 -3.24 -12.82
C ALA A 185 12.86 -3.89 -14.11
N LEU A 186 14.19 -4.06 -14.25
CA LEU A 186 14.75 -4.84 -15.35
C LEU A 186 14.54 -6.34 -15.11
N PRO A 187 14.23 -7.12 -16.19
CA PRO A 187 14.00 -8.56 -16.08
C PRO A 187 15.22 -9.35 -15.58
N LYS A 188 16.43 -8.86 -15.88
CA LYS A 188 17.68 -9.51 -15.46
C LYS A 188 18.29 -8.76 -14.28
N ARG A 189 18.26 -9.39 -13.10
CA ARG A 189 18.94 -8.90 -11.90
C ARG A 189 20.30 -9.61 -11.76
N ASN A 190 21.34 -8.84 -11.38
CA ASN A 190 22.62 -9.42 -11.01
C ASN A 190 22.51 -10.24 -9.71
N VAL A 191 23.53 -11.04 -9.42
CA VAL A 191 23.54 -11.96 -8.26
C VAL A 191 23.41 -11.19 -6.95
N ILE A 192 24.05 -10.02 -6.82
CA ILE A 192 24.03 -9.21 -5.59
C ILE A 192 22.59 -8.71 -5.32
N LEU A 193 21.92 -8.19 -6.35
CA LEU A 193 20.54 -7.70 -6.20
C LEU A 193 19.57 -8.86 -5.91
N ARG A 194 19.78 -10.02 -6.50
CA ARG A 194 18.97 -11.22 -6.19
C ARG A 194 19.14 -11.66 -4.73
N LEU A 195 20.40 -11.66 -4.24
CA LEU A 195 20.70 -11.97 -2.84
C LEU A 195 20.07 -10.94 -1.90
N TRP A 196 20.16 -9.65 -2.23
CA TRP A 196 19.52 -8.58 -1.47
C TRP A 196 18.00 -8.79 -1.38
N CYS A 197 17.31 -9.03 -2.50
CA CYS A 197 15.87 -9.30 -2.50
C CYS A 197 15.51 -10.53 -1.66
N ALA A 198 16.32 -11.59 -1.70
CA ALA A 198 16.13 -12.77 -0.86
C ALA A 198 16.30 -12.46 0.63
N VAL A 199 17.28 -11.62 1.00
CA VAL A 199 17.48 -11.15 2.38
C VAL A 199 16.29 -10.30 2.85
N VAL A 200 15.80 -9.41 1.99
CA VAL A 200 14.64 -8.57 2.30
C VAL A 200 13.39 -9.44 2.53
N GLY A 201 13.05 -10.35 1.63
CA GLY A 201 11.89 -11.23 1.79
C GLY A 201 11.97 -12.12 3.02
N SER A 202 13.16 -12.72 3.29
CA SER A 202 13.37 -13.53 4.50
C SER A 202 13.34 -12.68 5.78
N GLY A 203 13.89 -11.46 5.72
CA GLY A 203 13.85 -10.50 6.81
C GLY A 203 12.44 -10.07 7.14
N SER A 204 11.60 -9.82 6.15
CA SER A 204 10.17 -9.51 6.33
C SER A 204 9.43 -10.66 7.03
N ALA A 205 9.69 -11.90 6.64
CA ALA A 205 9.10 -13.06 7.31
C ALA A 205 9.53 -13.17 8.79
N ALA A 206 10.81 -12.95 9.09
CA ALA A 206 11.30 -12.94 10.46
C ALA A 206 10.72 -11.77 11.28
N ALA A 207 10.56 -10.60 10.65
CA ALA A 207 9.97 -9.43 11.24
C ALA A 207 8.50 -9.70 11.67
N VAL A 208 7.66 -10.27 10.82
CA VAL A 208 6.30 -10.68 11.14
C VAL A 208 6.25 -11.59 12.37
N VAL A 209 7.11 -12.63 12.41
CA VAL A 209 7.17 -13.56 13.56
C VAL A 209 7.56 -12.82 14.85
N ALA A 210 8.48 -11.85 14.78
CA ALA A 210 8.88 -11.04 15.94
C ALA A 210 7.74 -10.11 16.39
N ALA A 211 7.09 -9.41 15.47
CA ALA A 211 5.99 -8.48 15.76
C ALA A 211 4.80 -9.16 16.44
N LYS A 212 4.47 -10.40 16.03
CA LYS A 212 3.38 -11.19 16.64
C LYS A 212 3.61 -11.54 18.11
N ARG A 213 4.87 -11.55 18.57
CA ARG A 213 5.25 -12.03 19.91
C ARG A 213 5.42 -10.94 20.95
N VAL A 214 5.72 -9.68 20.52
CA VAL A 214 6.17 -8.60 21.40
C VAL A 214 5.29 -7.36 21.29
#